data_eb8dab796c6937ee8a8084b7eefc8544
#
_entry.id   eb8dab796c6937ee8a8084b7eefc8544
#
_cell.length_a   1.000
_cell.length_b   1.000
_cell.length_c   1.000
_cell.angle_alpha   90.00
_cell.angle_beta   90.00
_cell.angle_gamma   90.00
#
_symmetry.space_group_name_H-M   'P 1'
#
loop_
_entity.id
_entity.type
_entity.pdbx_description
1 polymer ?
#
loop_
_entity_poly.entity_id
_entity_poly.type
_entity_poly.pdbx_seq_one_letter_code
_entity_poly.pdbx_strand_id
1 'polypeptide(L)'
;MGMTLAEKILARASGYDRVSPEQIVIARVDLAMSHENADLVRKSFLEIGVGRVWDPSKIVIIFDHRVPAESEKTATTHQAIREFVAAQGIEHFYDVGRGGICHQVLPENGHVRPGMLIVGTDSHTTTHGAFGAFATGIGATEMAGVWTEGTLWFKVPSTLRIEVEGELRPWISAKDLILHLIGRLGAAGADYRAVEFDGPAIRRMSVASRMVLTNLAMEMGAKVAFTPVDEILLDYLRPRVPEKLATIAPDADACYERVTRLDAGEDLAEPVIACPHSVDRVKPLSAVGEVPVHQAVLGSCTNGRLEDLEVAARVVAGRSVHPRTRLIVIPASQQVYREAMRLGYLETLVAAGAIINPPGCGPCVGVHQGILAAGETCVSSTNRNFVGRMGSKDSFVYLASPAVVAASAIAGKLAHPEAIVKEAEPCLTEV
;
A
#
# COMPACT_ATOMS: atom_id res chain seq x y z
N MET A 1 7.28 33.03 -1.22
CA MET A 1 6.40 31.84 -1.11
C MET A 1 7.21 30.68 -0.59
N GLY A 2 6.71 29.99 0.42
CA GLY A 2 7.33 28.80 0.97
C GLY A 2 7.21 27.60 0.05
N MET A 3 7.97 26.56 0.31
CA MET A 3 7.97 25.30 -0.44
C MET A 3 7.12 24.24 0.24
N THR A 4 6.39 23.47 -0.57
CA THR A 4 5.73 22.21 -0.17
C THR A 4 6.76 21.14 0.13
N LEU A 5 6.31 20.01 0.70
CA LEU A 5 7.23 18.91 1.02
C LEU A 5 7.87 18.31 -0.25
N ALA A 6 7.09 18.18 -1.33
CA ALA A 6 7.60 17.72 -2.62
C ALA A 6 8.69 18.63 -3.18
N GLU A 7 8.47 19.94 -3.15
CA GLU A 7 9.44 20.93 -3.62
C GLU A 7 10.73 20.90 -2.78
N LYS A 8 10.63 20.82 -1.44
CA LYS A 8 11.81 20.74 -0.56
C LYS A 8 12.68 19.52 -0.85
N ILE A 9 12.06 18.35 -1.01
CA ILE A 9 12.81 17.11 -1.25
C ILE A 9 13.46 17.14 -2.64
N LEU A 10 12.76 17.62 -3.66
CA LEU A 10 13.32 17.73 -5.00
C LEU A 10 14.40 18.81 -5.10
N ALA A 11 14.25 19.95 -4.42
CA ALA A 11 15.29 20.98 -4.33
C ALA A 11 16.59 20.40 -3.74
N ARG A 12 16.47 19.74 -2.56
CA ARG A 12 17.62 19.06 -1.93
C ARG A 12 18.26 18.01 -2.87
N ALA A 13 17.45 17.16 -3.49
CA ALA A 13 17.94 16.07 -4.32
C ALA A 13 18.58 16.54 -5.64
N SER A 14 18.20 17.71 -6.13
CA SER A 14 18.75 18.31 -7.35
C SER A 14 19.83 19.35 -7.10
N GLY A 15 20.11 19.70 -5.82
CA GLY A 15 21.12 20.69 -5.46
C GLY A 15 20.70 22.13 -5.70
N TYR A 16 19.41 22.40 -5.88
CA TYR A 16 18.86 23.74 -5.94
C TYR A 16 18.46 24.24 -4.54
N ASP A 17 18.61 25.53 -4.29
CA ASP A 17 18.08 26.13 -3.06
C ASP A 17 16.55 26.12 -3.04
N ARG A 18 15.92 26.24 -4.21
CA ARG A 18 14.48 26.24 -4.42
C ARG A 18 14.12 25.66 -5.77
N VAL A 19 12.95 25.02 -5.83
CA VAL A 19 12.29 24.63 -7.08
C VAL A 19 10.84 25.07 -7.06
N SER A 20 10.19 25.07 -8.20
CA SER A 20 8.77 25.41 -8.34
C SER A 20 8.05 24.41 -9.22
N PRO A 21 6.71 24.27 -9.10
CA PRO A 21 5.92 23.43 -9.99
C PRO A 21 6.23 23.67 -11.46
N GLU A 22 6.16 22.59 -12.26
CA GLU A 22 6.48 22.51 -13.70
C GLU A 22 7.98 22.59 -14.04
N GLN A 23 8.86 22.99 -13.12
CA GLN A 23 10.31 22.97 -13.34
C GLN A 23 10.79 21.53 -13.56
N ILE A 24 11.67 21.33 -14.53
CA ILE A 24 12.35 20.03 -14.74
C ILE A 24 13.70 20.07 -14.00
N VAL A 25 13.95 19.06 -13.18
CA VAL A 25 15.17 18.91 -12.40
C VAL A 25 15.76 17.53 -12.59
N ILE A 26 17.08 17.41 -12.53
CA ILE A 26 17.78 16.11 -12.43
C ILE A 26 18.10 15.91 -10.95
N ALA A 27 17.52 14.90 -10.34
CA ALA A 27 17.62 14.64 -8.91
C ALA A 27 18.40 13.36 -8.61
N ARG A 28 19.22 13.39 -7.57
CA ARG A 28 19.93 12.22 -7.06
C ARG A 28 18.97 11.33 -6.28
N VAL A 29 18.94 10.04 -6.63
CA VAL A 29 18.12 9.04 -5.97
C VAL A 29 18.82 8.57 -4.68
N ASP A 30 18.11 8.58 -3.56
CA ASP A 30 18.62 8.09 -2.29
C ASP A 30 18.49 6.57 -2.17
N LEU A 31 17.41 5.98 -2.75
CA LEU A 31 17.15 4.54 -2.76
C LEU A 31 16.39 4.12 -4.02
N ALA A 32 16.83 3.03 -4.62
CA ALA A 32 16.20 2.40 -5.78
C ALA A 32 15.68 1.00 -5.40
N MET A 33 14.36 0.79 -5.43
CA MET A 33 13.74 -0.49 -5.09
C MET A 33 13.20 -1.21 -6.32
N SER A 34 13.45 -2.50 -6.43
CA SER A 34 12.83 -3.34 -7.45
C SER A 34 12.31 -4.65 -6.85
N HIS A 35 11.16 -5.11 -7.35
CA HIS A 35 10.67 -6.46 -7.07
C HIS A 35 11.10 -7.42 -8.19
N GLU A 36 10.35 -8.46 -8.53
CA GLU A 36 10.71 -9.39 -9.62
C GLU A 36 10.87 -8.73 -10.99
N ASN A 37 10.38 -7.49 -11.16
CA ASN A 37 10.69 -6.69 -12.35
C ASN A 37 12.19 -6.33 -12.47
N ALA A 38 12.99 -6.61 -11.45
CA ALA A 38 14.44 -6.49 -11.50
C ALA A 38 15.07 -7.26 -12.68
N ASP A 39 14.44 -8.34 -13.18
CA ASP A 39 14.92 -9.01 -14.39
C ASP A 39 14.76 -8.15 -15.66
N LEU A 40 13.69 -7.39 -15.77
CA LEU A 40 13.50 -6.44 -16.86
C LEU A 40 14.50 -5.28 -16.76
N VAL A 41 14.68 -4.76 -15.54
CA VAL A 41 15.67 -3.72 -15.25
C VAL A 41 17.08 -4.21 -15.60
N ARG A 42 17.44 -5.43 -15.15
CA ARG A 42 18.74 -6.07 -15.45
C ARG A 42 18.99 -6.18 -16.95
N LYS A 43 17.99 -6.60 -17.73
CA LYS A 43 18.12 -6.70 -19.20
C LYS A 43 18.41 -5.34 -19.80
N SER A 44 17.63 -4.33 -19.48
CA SER A 44 17.87 -2.96 -19.96
C SER A 44 19.20 -2.39 -19.48
N PHE A 45 19.61 -2.67 -18.24
CA PHE A 45 20.92 -2.27 -17.71
C PHE A 45 22.09 -2.90 -18.50
N LEU A 46 21.99 -4.19 -18.84
CA LEU A 46 23.02 -4.87 -19.64
C LEU A 46 23.08 -4.32 -21.06
N GLU A 47 21.95 -3.92 -21.66
CA GLU A 47 21.89 -3.29 -22.98
C GLU A 47 22.57 -1.90 -23.01
N ILE A 48 22.57 -1.16 -21.89
CA ILE A 48 23.32 0.11 -21.74
C ILE A 48 24.84 -0.15 -21.83
N GLY A 49 25.28 -1.34 -21.47
CA GLY A 49 26.70 -1.74 -21.59
C GLY A 49 27.59 -1.31 -20.43
N VAL A 50 27.00 -0.87 -19.31
CA VAL A 50 27.73 -0.55 -18.08
C VAL A 50 27.93 -1.84 -17.25
N GLY A 51 29.16 -2.09 -16.81
CA GLY A 51 29.50 -3.35 -16.12
C GLY A 51 29.09 -3.41 -14.66
N ARG A 52 28.86 -2.27 -14.00
CA ARG A 52 28.50 -2.18 -12.57
C ARG A 52 27.43 -1.15 -12.32
N VAL A 53 26.58 -1.45 -11.34
CA VAL A 53 25.58 -0.48 -10.81
C VAL A 53 26.29 0.67 -10.09
N TRP A 54 25.62 1.85 -10.07
CA TRP A 54 26.21 3.09 -9.53
C TRP A 54 26.58 2.97 -8.03
N ASP A 55 25.72 2.36 -7.23
CA ASP A 55 25.95 2.16 -5.80
C ASP A 55 25.09 0.97 -5.31
N PRO A 56 25.69 -0.21 -5.09
CA PRO A 56 24.95 -1.41 -4.69
C PRO A 56 24.31 -1.29 -3.30
N SER A 57 24.78 -0.37 -2.42
CA SER A 57 24.19 -0.14 -1.09
C SER A 57 22.87 0.65 -1.15
N LYS A 58 22.56 1.27 -2.28
CA LYS A 58 21.34 2.05 -2.50
C LYS A 58 20.30 1.33 -3.36
N ILE A 59 20.57 0.08 -3.72
CA ILE A 59 19.65 -0.77 -4.46
C ILE A 59 19.08 -1.81 -3.50
N VAL A 60 17.74 -1.90 -3.47
CA VAL A 60 17.04 -2.93 -2.71
C VAL A 60 16.22 -3.77 -3.68
N ILE A 61 16.39 -5.09 -3.62
CA ILE A 61 15.61 -6.04 -4.41
C ILE A 61 14.82 -6.94 -3.47
N ILE A 62 13.51 -7.08 -3.73
CA ILE A 62 12.57 -7.82 -2.89
C ILE A 62 11.69 -8.69 -3.77
N PHE A 63 11.61 -9.98 -3.46
CA PHE A 63 10.62 -10.86 -4.11
C PHE A 63 9.33 -10.84 -3.32
N ASP A 64 8.23 -10.41 -3.97
CA ASP A 64 6.92 -10.26 -3.33
C ASP A 64 5.70 -10.52 -4.23
N HIS A 65 5.82 -10.40 -5.55
CA HIS A 65 4.70 -10.54 -6.47
C HIS A 65 4.43 -11.98 -6.89
N ARG A 66 5.46 -12.82 -6.97
CA ARG A 66 5.41 -14.20 -7.45
C ARG A 66 6.13 -15.15 -6.50
N VAL A 67 5.73 -15.12 -5.24
CA VAL A 67 6.38 -15.86 -4.15
C VAL A 67 5.41 -16.81 -3.44
N PRO A 68 5.82 -18.10 -3.29
CA PRO A 68 6.91 -18.76 -4.01
C PRO A 68 6.67 -18.80 -5.52
N ALA A 69 7.70 -19.12 -6.31
CA ALA A 69 7.58 -19.17 -7.77
C ALA A 69 6.47 -20.15 -8.20
N GLU A 70 5.51 -19.66 -8.97
CA GLU A 70 4.33 -20.40 -9.41
C GLU A 70 4.55 -21.16 -10.74
N SER A 71 5.70 -20.91 -11.38
CA SER A 71 6.05 -21.52 -12.67
C SER A 71 7.56 -21.67 -12.82
N GLU A 72 7.99 -22.58 -13.70
CA GLU A 72 9.39 -22.72 -14.10
C GLU A 72 9.98 -21.41 -14.64
N LYS A 73 9.19 -20.66 -15.41
CA LYS A 73 9.58 -19.35 -15.95
C LYS A 73 9.90 -18.36 -14.82
N THR A 74 9.07 -18.30 -13.80
CA THR A 74 9.30 -17.44 -12.64
C THR A 74 10.52 -17.90 -11.83
N ALA A 75 10.68 -19.22 -11.63
CA ALA A 75 11.86 -19.77 -10.95
C ALA A 75 13.16 -19.41 -11.67
N THR A 76 13.19 -19.51 -13.01
CA THR A 76 14.32 -19.09 -13.86
C THR A 76 14.59 -17.60 -13.72
N THR A 77 13.55 -16.77 -13.70
CA THR A 77 13.67 -15.32 -13.46
C THR A 77 14.29 -15.03 -12.09
N HIS A 78 13.80 -15.71 -11.04
CA HIS A 78 14.37 -15.57 -9.69
C HIS A 78 15.85 -15.98 -9.65
N GLN A 79 16.24 -17.05 -10.34
CA GLN A 79 17.64 -17.48 -10.43
C GLN A 79 18.50 -16.39 -11.08
N ALA A 80 18.08 -15.85 -12.22
CA ALA A 80 18.83 -14.81 -12.93
C ALA A 80 19.00 -13.52 -12.09
N ILE A 81 18.00 -13.18 -11.28
CA ILE A 81 18.08 -12.03 -10.35
C ILE A 81 19.08 -12.34 -9.22
N ARG A 82 19.06 -13.54 -8.62
CA ARG A 82 20.02 -13.95 -7.57
C ARG A 82 21.47 -13.89 -8.07
N GLU A 83 21.72 -14.38 -9.28
CA GLU A 83 23.03 -14.33 -9.92
C GLU A 83 23.48 -12.87 -10.16
N PHE A 84 22.58 -12.01 -10.62
CA PHE A 84 22.86 -10.58 -10.81
C PHE A 84 23.16 -9.87 -9.48
N VAL A 85 22.35 -10.10 -8.45
CA VAL A 85 22.56 -9.56 -7.09
C VAL A 85 23.95 -9.90 -6.58
N ALA A 86 24.35 -11.18 -6.69
CA ALA A 86 25.66 -11.63 -6.27
C ALA A 86 26.79 -10.99 -7.11
N ALA A 87 26.63 -10.93 -8.42
CA ALA A 87 27.63 -10.35 -9.33
C ALA A 87 27.83 -8.83 -9.14
N GLN A 88 26.77 -8.10 -8.77
CA GLN A 88 26.81 -6.66 -8.53
C GLN A 88 27.16 -6.29 -7.07
N GLY A 89 27.14 -7.25 -6.14
CA GLY A 89 27.37 -7.01 -4.72
C GLY A 89 26.23 -6.22 -4.06
N ILE A 90 24.99 -6.41 -4.51
CA ILE A 90 23.81 -5.76 -3.91
C ILE A 90 23.56 -6.40 -2.54
N GLU A 91 23.69 -5.60 -1.48
CA GLU A 91 23.62 -6.07 -0.09
C GLU A 91 22.17 -6.29 0.38
N HIS A 92 21.26 -5.46 -0.10
CA HIS A 92 19.86 -5.43 0.34
C HIS A 92 18.99 -6.28 -0.58
N PHE A 93 19.05 -7.60 -0.38
CA PHE A 93 18.25 -8.56 -1.12
C PHE A 93 17.35 -9.40 -0.20
N TYR A 94 16.06 -9.29 -0.41
CA TYR A 94 15.03 -10.01 0.35
C TYR A 94 14.42 -11.11 -0.53
N ASP A 95 15.01 -12.28 -0.47
CA ASP A 95 14.56 -13.47 -1.18
C ASP A 95 13.32 -14.11 -0.53
N VAL A 96 12.71 -15.08 -1.19
CA VAL A 96 11.56 -15.86 -0.72
C VAL A 96 11.77 -16.34 0.72
N GLY A 97 10.77 -16.08 1.58
CA GLY A 97 10.81 -16.46 2.99
C GLY A 97 11.59 -15.52 3.90
N ARG A 98 12.22 -14.45 3.38
CA ARG A 98 12.98 -13.46 4.16
C ARG A 98 12.44 -12.05 4.11
N GLY A 99 11.40 -11.81 3.32
CA GLY A 99 10.83 -10.50 3.09
C GLY A 99 9.32 -10.46 3.30
N GLY A 100 8.64 -10.04 2.30
CA GLY A 100 7.21 -9.77 2.21
C GLY A 100 7.02 -8.68 1.18
N ILE A 101 5.91 -7.96 1.26
CA ILE A 101 5.60 -6.87 0.35
C ILE A 101 6.67 -5.77 0.45
N CYS A 102 7.23 -5.36 -0.69
CA CYS A 102 8.33 -4.39 -0.75
C CYS A 102 8.04 -3.11 0.04
N HIS A 103 6.80 -2.61 -0.01
CA HIS A 103 6.39 -1.40 0.71
C HIS A 103 6.29 -1.57 2.23
N GLN A 104 6.25 -2.81 2.73
CA GLN A 104 6.33 -3.12 4.15
C GLN A 104 7.78 -3.43 4.57
N VAL A 105 8.51 -4.17 3.76
CA VAL A 105 9.88 -4.61 4.05
C VAL A 105 10.86 -3.43 4.13
N LEU A 106 10.73 -2.44 3.23
CA LEU A 106 11.61 -1.28 3.24
C LEU A 106 11.59 -0.52 4.58
N PRO A 107 10.44 -0.04 5.09
CA PRO A 107 10.41 0.67 6.37
C PRO A 107 10.68 -0.23 7.57
N GLU A 108 10.29 -1.50 7.56
CA GLU A 108 10.60 -2.46 8.63
C GLU A 108 12.10 -2.62 8.87
N ASN A 109 12.90 -2.53 7.81
CA ASN A 109 14.35 -2.70 7.84
C ASN A 109 15.12 -1.36 7.81
N GLY A 110 14.45 -0.23 8.06
CA GLY A 110 15.09 1.08 8.19
C GLY A 110 15.58 1.71 6.89
N HIS A 111 15.15 1.19 5.72
CA HIS A 111 15.57 1.73 4.42
C HIS A 111 14.87 3.04 4.07
N VAL A 112 13.81 3.41 4.76
CA VAL A 112 13.02 4.62 4.48
C VAL A 112 13.16 5.63 5.61
N ARG A 113 13.48 6.87 5.27
CA ARG A 113 13.66 7.99 6.21
C ARG A 113 13.01 9.27 5.66
N PRO A 114 12.59 10.19 6.55
CA PRO A 114 12.07 11.48 6.12
C PRO A 114 13.05 12.24 5.22
N GLY A 115 12.52 12.86 4.19
CA GLY A 115 13.28 13.67 3.24
C GLY A 115 13.98 12.89 2.12
N MET A 116 13.97 11.56 2.10
CA MET A 116 14.56 10.77 1.01
C MET A 116 13.80 10.91 -0.31
N LEU A 117 14.54 10.78 -1.42
CA LEU A 117 14.00 10.54 -2.76
C LEU A 117 14.13 9.06 -3.09
N ILE A 118 12.99 8.36 -3.19
CA ILE A 118 12.91 6.92 -3.41
C ILE A 118 12.22 6.64 -4.74
N VAL A 119 12.79 5.79 -5.56
CA VAL A 119 12.15 5.29 -6.78
C VAL A 119 11.95 3.78 -6.71
N GLY A 120 10.84 3.29 -7.24
CA GLY A 120 10.54 1.86 -7.25
C GLY A 120 9.96 1.39 -8.57
N THR A 121 10.14 0.11 -8.92
CA THR A 121 9.49 -0.49 -10.09
C THR A 121 8.04 -0.91 -9.83
N ASP A 122 7.47 -0.51 -8.71
CA ASP A 122 6.06 -0.69 -8.37
C ASP A 122 5.33 0.65 -8.30
N SER A 123 4.12 0.71 -8.82
CA SER A 123 3.30 1.93 -8.84
C SER A 123 2.94 2.45 -7.44
N HIS A 124 2.78 1.55 -6.46
CA HIS A 124 2.44 1.92 -5.08
C HIS A 124 3.66 2.30 -4.22
N THR A 125 4.82 2.58 -4.83
CA THR A 125 5.99 3.17 -4.15
C THR A 125 5.63 4.47 -3.42
N THR A 126 4.56 5.15 -3.82
CA THR A 126 3.95 6.29 -3.10
C THR A 126 3.67 6.00 -1.62
N THR A 127 3.52 4.72 -1.22
CA THR A 127 3.34 4.28 0.17
C THR A 127 4.39 4.87 1.12
N HIS A 128 5.63 5.03 0.65
CA HIS A 128 6.72 5.53 1.49
C HIS A 128 6.61 7.02 1.82
N GLY A 129 5.68 7.74 1.23
CA GLY A 129 5.34 9.10 1.65
C GLY A 129 4.73 9.17 3.06
N ALA A 130 4.21 8.04 3.59
CA ALA A 130 3.83 7.92 5.00
C ALA A 130 5.02 8.14 5.96
N PHE A 131 6.24 8.04 5.45
CA PHE A 131 7.50 8.25 6.16
C PHE A 131 8.14 9.60 5.82
N GLY A 132 7.43 10.50 5.15
CA GLY A 132 7.97 11.79 4.72
C GLY A 132 9.00 11.70 3.61
N ALA A 133 9.01 10.62 2.82
CA ALA A 133 9.88 10.46 1.65
C ALA A 133 9.14 10.82 0.36
N PHE A 134 9.82 11.50 -0.58
CA PHE A 134 9.33 11.61 -1.94
C PHE A 134 9.54 10.27 -2.62
N ALA A 135 8.50 9.47 -2.72
CA ALA A 135 8.57 8.12 -3.23
C ALA A 135 7.60 7.90 -4.39
N THR A 136 8.09 7.36 -5.51
CA THR A 136 7.29 7.23 -6.73
C THR A 136 7.66 6.00 -7.55
N GLY A 137 6.66 5.44 -8.24
CA GLY A 137 6.85 4.38 -9.22
C GLY A 137 7.47 4.90 -10.52
N ILE A 138 8.38 4.11 -11.10
CA ILE A 138 9.01 4.36 -12.40
C ILE A 138 9.07 3.09 -13.25
N GLY A 139 9.25 3.25 -14.56
CA GLY A 139 9.41 2.12 -15.48
C GLY A 139 10.75 1.39 -15.35
N ALA A 140 10.79 0.16 -15.83
CA ALA A 140 12.01 -0.67 -15.75
C ALA A 140 13.19 -0.05 -16.53
N THR A 141 12.95 0.62 -17.66
CA THR A 141 13.97 1.31 -18.44
C THR A 141 14.54 2.53 -17.71
N GLU A 142 13.67 3.32 -17.06
CA GLU A 142 14.11 4.45 -16.21
C GLU A 142 14.92 3.94 -15.01
N MET A 143 14.48 2.83 -14.39
CA MET A 143 15.20 2.20 -13.29
C MET A 143 16.58 1.69 -13.72
N ALA A 144 16.74 1.18 -14.96
CA ALA A 144 18.05 0.80 -15.50
C ALA A 144 18.98 2.02 -15.61
N GLY A 145 18.46 3.17 -16.03
CA GLY A 145 19.18 4.44 -16.00
C GLY A 145 19.59 4.84 -14.58
N VAL A 146 18.71 4.70 -13.62
CA VAL A 146 19.01 4.95 -12.19
C VAL A 146 20.10 3.98 -11.69
N TRP A 147 20.03 2.69 -12.03
CA TRP A 147 21.10 1.74 -11.67
C TRP A 147 22.46 2.09 -12.29
N THR A 148 22.46 2.83 -13.40
CA THR A 148 23.69 3.27 -14.08
C THR A 148 24.26 4.55 -13.46
N GLU A 149 23.44 5.56 -13.17
CA GLU A 149 23.90 6.92 -12.83
C GLU A 149 23.47 7.41 -11.44
N GLY A 150 22.50 6.75 -10.79
CA GLY A 150 21.96 7.18 -9.51
C GLY A 150 21.13 8.46 -9.56
N THR A 151 20.72 8.89 -10.76
CA THR A 151 19.94 10.12 -10.98
C THR A 151 18.71 9.84 -11.83
N LEU A 152 17.69 10.70 -11.69
CA LEU A 152 16.51 10.70 -12.55
C LEU A 152 15.99 12.13 -12.70
N TRP A 153 15.43 12.41 -13.88
CA TRP A 153 14.74 13.69 -14.10
C TRP A 153 13.33 13.66 -13.52
N PHE A 154 12.90 14.81 -12.99
CA PHE A 154 11.54 15.01 -12.49
C PHE A 154 11.00 16.34 -12.97
N LYS A 155 9.74 16.35 -13.39
CA LYS A 155 8.96 17.57 -13.40
C LYS A 155 8.43 17.78 -11.99
N VAL A 156 8.70 18.89 -11.38
CA VAL A 156 8.24 19.23 -10.02
C VAL A 156 6.70 19.26 -10.02
N PRO A 157 6.02 18.42 -9.25
CA PRO A 157 4.56 18.44 -9.21
C PRO A 157 4.04 19.61 -8.40
N SER A 158 2.89 20.17 -8.79
CA SER A 158 2.08 20.99 -7.88
C SER A 158 1.50 20.12 -6.76
N THR A 159 1.13 20.73 -5.64
CA THR A 159 0.68 20.00 -4.45
C THR A 159 -0.78 20.32 -4.13
N LEU A 160 -1.56 19.24 -3.91
CA LEU A 160 -2.89 19.29 -3.29
C LEU A 160 -2.73 19.06 -1.79
N ARG A 161 -3.45 19.82 -0.97
CA ARG A 161 -3.54 19.58 0.48
C ARG A 161 -4.92 19.05 0.83
N ILE A 162 -4.95 17.96 1.61
CA ILE A 162 -6.17 17.34 2.13
C ILE A 162 -6.11 17.41 3.65
N GLU A 163 -6.98 18.25 4.24
CA GLU A 163 -7.11 18.44 5.68
C GLU A 163 -8.30 17.64 6.18
N VAL A 164 -8.05 16.74 7.14
CA VAL A 164 -9.09 15.87 7.71
C VAL A 164 -9.27 16.19 9.18
N GLU A 165 -10.43 16.76 9.49
CA GLU A 165 -10.91 17.08 10.83
C GLU A 165 -11.72 15.92 11.43
N GLY A 166 -12.22 16.08 12.65
CA GLY A 166 -13.09 15.12 13.31
C GLY A 166 -12.38 13.82 13.70
N GLU A 167 -13.16 12.75 13.86
CA GLU A 167 -12.71 11.41 14.24
C GLU A 167 -13.43 10.35 13.41
N LEU A 168 -12.71 9.30 13.00
CA LEU A 168 -13.31 8.15 12.34
C LEU A 168 -14.27 7.43 13.32
N ARG A 169 -15.47 7.12 12.83
CA ARG A 169 -16.46 6.35 13.60
C ARG A 169 -16.03 4.88 13.77
N PRO A 170 -16.62 4.14 14.70
CA PRO A 170 -16.40 2.69 14.82
C PRO A 170 -16.58 1.99 13.45
N TRP A 171 -15.72 1.01 13.17
CA TRP A 171 -15.66 0.23 11.92
C TRP A 171 -15.28 1.01 10.66
N ILE A 172 -14.98 2.29 10.76
CA ILE A 172 -14.42 3.11 9.67
C ILE A 172 -12.90 3.21 9.85
N SER A 173 -12.17 2.97 8.78
CA SER A 173 -10.70 2.93 8.76
C SER A 173 -10.11 3.94 7.76
N ALA A 174 -8.79 4.05 7.74
CA ALA A 174 -8.07 4.81 6.72
C ALA A 174 -8.41 4.34 5.29
N LYS A 175 -8.79 3.04 5.12
CA LYS A 175 -9.24 2.50 3.83
C LYS A 175 -10.53 3.15 3.39
N ASP A 176 -11.49 3.29 4.28
CA ASP A 176 -12.78 3.92 3.98
C ASP A 176 -12.59 5.41 3.66
N LEU A 177 -11.72 6.10 4.43
CA LEU A 177 -11.39 7.50 4.21
C LEU A 177 -10.80 7.74 2.81
N ILE A 178 -9.78 6.95 2.42
CA ILE A 178 -9.15 7.16 1.13
C ILE A 178 -10.07 6.74 -0.04
N LEU A 179 -10.86 5.68 0.11
CA LEU A 179 -11.85 5.31 -0.90
C LEU A 179 -12.91 6.42 -1.05
N HIS A 180 -13.40 7.00 0.05
CA HIS A 180 -14.31 8.15 -0.01
C HIS A 180 -13.69 9.33 -0.77
N LEU A 181 -12.43 9.65 -0.49
CA LEU A 181 -11.71 10.73 -1.19
C LEU A 181 -11.56 10.42 -2.69
N ILE A 182 -11.21 9.18 -3.05
CA ILE A 182 -11.14 8.75 -4.46
C ILE A 182 -12.50 8.89 -5.13
N GLY A 183 -13.58 8.51 -4.45
CA GLY A 183 -14.94 8.68 -4.96
C GLY A 183 -15.33 10.14 -5.19
N ARG A 184 -14.85 11.07 -4.36
CA ARG A 184 -15.11 12.52 -4.51
C ARG A 184 -14.26 13.21 -5.56
N LEU A 185 -12.98 12.82 -5.66
CA LEU A 185 -12.00 13.48 -6.52
C LEU A 185 -11.88 12.84 -7.90
N GLY A 186 -12.26 11.56 -8.01
CA GLY A 186 -12.10 10.73 -9.21
C GLY A 186 -10.71 10.10 -9.32
N ALA A 187 -10.59 9.09 -10.18
CA ALA A 187 -9.35 8.34 -10.42
C ALA A 187 -8.21 9.20 -11.05
N ALA A 188 -8.52 10.38 -11.58
CA ALA A 188 -7.55 11.35 -12.11
C ALA A 188 -7.51 12.66 -11.27
N GLY A 189 -8.11 12.66 -10.06
CA GLY A 189 -8.26 13.86 -9.23
C GLY A 189 -6.96 14.50 -8.76
N ALA A 190 -5.85 13.73 -8.76
CA ALA A 190 -4.52 14.18 -8.40
C ALA A 190 -3.48 13.84 -9.48
N ASP A 191 -3.89 13.71 -10.75
CA ASP A 191 -3.02 13.27 -11.84
C ASP A 191 -1.73 14.11 -11.92
N TYR A 192 -0.59 13.41 -11.75
CA TYR A 192 0.77 13.94 -11.66
C TYR A 192 1.00 14.98 -10.54
N ARG A 193 0.15 15.09 -9.54
CA ARG A 193 0.31 16.01 -8.40
C ARG A 193 0.91 15.33 -7.18
N ALA A 194 1.52 16.11 -6.31
CA ALA A 194 1.77 15.69 -4.95
C ALA A 194 0.49 15.84 -4.11
N VAL A 195 0.29 14.97 -3.14
CA VAL A 195 -0.81 15.06 -2.17
C VAL A 195 -0.22 15.13 -0.77
N GLU A 196 -0.54 16.16 0.00
CA GLU A 196 -0.22 16.25 1.42
C GLU A 196 -1.48 16.05 2.26
N PHE A 197 -1.55 14.94 2.98
CA PHE A 197 -2.59 14.67 3.98
C PHE A 197 -2.18 15.31 5.31
N ASP A 198 -3.07 16.06 5.94
CA ASP A 198 -2.86 16.65 7.25
C ASP A 198 -4.20 16.78 8.01
N GLY A 199 -4.16 17.36 9.20
CA GLY A 199 -5.30 17.57 10.08
C GLY A 199 -5.31 16.63 11.29
N PRO A 200 -6.14 16.93 12.29
CA PRO A 200 -6.18 16.19 13.55
C PRO A 200 -6.48 14.69 13.37
N ALA A 201 -7.36 14.32 12.45
CA ALA A 201 -7.66 12.92 12.18
C ALA A 201 -6.43 12.17 11.67
N ILE A 202 -5.66 12.75 10.73
CA ILE A 202 -4.46 12.13 10.16
C ILE A 202 -3.36 12.00 11.22
N ARG A 203 -3.17 13.04 12.04
CA ARG A 203 -2.13 13.05 13.09
C ARG A 203 -2.36 12.00 14.18
N ARG A 204 -3.60 11.57 14.40
CA ARG A 204 -3.92 10.48 15.34
C ARG A 204 -3.78 9.07 14.75
N MET A 205 -3.64 8.94 13.44
CA MET A 205 -3.51 7.65 12.78
C MET A 205 -2.19 6.96 13.09
N SER A 206 -2.23 5.64 13.19
CA SER A 206 -1.04 4.78 13.19
C SER A 206 -0.25 4.94 11.89
N VAL A 207 1.03 4.56 11.90
CA VAL A 207 1.85 4.55 10.68
C VAL A 207 1.24 3.60 9.63
N ALA A 208 0.69 2.46 10.05
CA ALA A 208 0.04 1.51 9.15
C ALA A 208 -1.18 2.14 8.44
N SER A 209 -2.02 2.88 9.18
CA SER A 209 -3.16 3.62 8.61
C SER A 209 -2.71 4.74 7.66
N ARG A 210 -1.62 5.47 7.99
CA ARG A 210 -1.04 6.49 7.09
C ARG A 210 -0.49 5.88 5.80
N MET A 211 0.10 4.69 5.86
CA MET A 211 0.55 3.95 4.69
C MET A 211 -0.61 3.59 3.74
N VAL A 212 -1.81 3.34 4.26
CA VAL A 212 -3.02 3.12 3.43
C VAL A 212 -3.36 4.35 2.60
N LEU A 213 -3.32 5.54 3.22
CA LEU A 213 -3.62 6.80 2.54
C LEU A 213 -2.63 7.09 1.40
N THR A 214 -1.34 7.01 1.70
CA THR A 214 -0.29 7.30 0.71
C THR A 214 -0.21 6.23 -0.38
N ASN A 215 -0.52 4.97 -0.07
CA ASN A 215 -0.62 3.89 -1.04
C ASN A 215 -1.73 4.16 -2.06
N LEU A 216 -2.96 4.36 -1.58
CA LEU A 216 -4.12 4.54 -2.45
C LEU A 216 -4.20 5.94 -3.10
N ALA A 217 -3.39 6.90 -2.70
CA ALA A 217 -3.25 8.16 -3.44
C ALA A 217 -2.81 7.94 -4.89
N MET A 218 -2.08 6.84 -5.17
CA MET A 218 -1.76 6.40 -6.53
C MET A 218 -3.02 6.18 -7.39
N GLU A 219 -4.10 5.71 -6.80
CA GLU A 219 -5.37 5.45 -7.50
C GLU A 219 -6.19 6.73 -7.78
N MET A 220 -5.71 7.88 -7.32
CA MET A 220 -6.17 9.22 -7.77
C MET A 220 -5.24 9.83 -8.81
N GLY A 221 -4.21 9.11 -9.27
CA GLY A 221 -3.18 9.60 -10.19
C GLY A 221 -2.03 10.37 -9.52
N ALA A 222 -1.93 10.39 -8.19
CA ALA A 222 -0.89 11.12 -7.49
C ALA A 222 0.52 10.63 -7.86
N LYS A 223 1.43 11.56 -8.14
CA LYS A 223 2.85 11.26 -8.35
C LYS A 223 3.53 10.85 -7.06
N VAL A 224 3.16 11.47 -5.96
CA VAL A 224 3.61 11.19 -4.59
C VAL A 224 2.54 11.63 -3.60
N ALA A 225 2.50 11.01 -2.43
CA ALA A 225 1.64 11.45 -1.34
C ALA A 225 2.39 11.43 -0.02
N PHE A 226 2.05 12.33 0.91
CA PHE A 226 2.72 12.48 2.19
C PHE A 226 1.73 12.52 3.34
N THR A 227 2.19 12.10 4.52
CA THR A 227 1.57 12.38 5.81
C THR A 227 2.58 13.08 6.72
N PRO A 228 2.15 13.71 7.85
CA PRO A 228 3.04 14.44 8.73
C PRO A 228 4.20 13.59 9.28
N VAL A 229 5.39 14.21 9.36
CA VAL A 229 6.54 13.65 10.08
C VAL A 229 6.44 14.14 11.52
N ASP A 230 5.82 13.36 12.38
CA ASP A 230 5.55 13.65 13.79
C ASP A 230 6.09 12.55 14.72
N GLU A 231 5.84 12.67 16.02
CA GLU A 231 6.36 11.71 17.01
C GLU A 231 5.86 10.28 16.80
N ILE A 232 4.62 10.08 16.31
CA ILE A 232 4.11 8.73 15.99
C ILE A 232 4.99 8.05 14.93
N LEU A 233 5.36 8.78 13.89
CA LEU A 233 6.26 8.28 12.86
C LEU A 233 7.69 8.10 13.40
N LEU A 234 8.19 9.08 14.16
CA LEU A 234 9.55 9.01 14.70
C LEU A 234 9.71 7.84 15.68
N ASP A 235 8.71 7.57 16.52
CA ASP A 235 8.69 6.39 17.41
C ASP A 235 8.71 5.07 16.64
N TYR A 236 8.03 5.00 15.51
CA TYR A 236 8.10 3.83 14.62
C TYR A 236 9.50 3.64 14.03
N LEU A 237 10.18 4.73 13.63
CA LEU A 237 11.48 4.68 12.94
C LEU A 237 12.67 4.50 13.88
N ARG A 238 12.65 5.08 15.10
CA ARG A 238 13.80 5.05 16.05
C ARG A 238 14.42 3.66 16.28
N PRO A 239 13.64 2.58 16.48
CA PRO A 239 14.22 1.25 16.67
C PRO A 239 14.75 0.61 15.39
N ARG A 240 14.49 1.20 14.21
CA ARG A 240 14.80 0.64 12.89
C ARG A 240 15.90 1.39 12.16
N VAL A 241 16.11 2.65 12.50
CA VAL A 241 17.07 3.55 11.86
C VAL A 241 18.10 3.98 12.89
N PRO A 242 19.38 3.54 12.77
CA PRO A 242 20.41 3.88 13.75
C PRO A 242 20.85 5.35 13.70
N GLU A 243 20.65 6.02 12.56
CA GLU A 243 21.05 7.42 12.38
C GLU A 243 20.02 8.36 12.99
N LYS A 244 20.46 9.59 13.30
CA LYS A 244 19.56 10.65 13.75
C LYS A 244 18.55 10.98 12.67
N LEU A 245 17.27 10.80 13.00
CA LEU A 245 16.17 11.15 12.10
C LEU A 245 16.04 12.68 11.99
N ALA A 246 16.00 13.15 10.75
CA ALA A 246 15.67 14.54 10.46
C ALA A 246 14.14 14.70 10.38
N THR A 247 13.63 15.82 10.90
CA THR A 247 12.25 16.22 10.64
C THR A 247 12.21 17.06 9.37
N ILE A 248 11.19 16.86 8.55
CA ILE A 248 10.92 17.68 7.38
C ILE A 248 9.42 18.00 7.35
N ALA A 249 9.10 19.25 7.05
CA ALA A 249 7.73 19.74 6.94
C ALA A 249 7.65 20.78 5.82
N PRO A 250 6.49 21.02 5.24
CA PRO A 250 6.30 22.15 4.34
C PRO A 250 6.55 23.47 5.08
N ASP A 251 6.86 24.54 4.35
CA ASP A 251 6.96 25.86 4.94
C ASP A 251 5.57 26.35 5.39
N ALA A 252 5.54 27.21 6.40
CA ALA A 252 4.28 27.74 6.92
C ALA A 252 3.47 28.55 5.86
N ASP A 253 4.18 29.14 4.90
CA ASP A 253 3.62 29.88 3.76
C ASP A 253 3.72 29.09 2.44
N ALA A 254 3.78 27.73 2.52
CA ALA A 254 3.77 26.86 1.34
C ALA A 254 2.52 27.10 0.47
N CYS A 255 2.70 27.09 -0.84
CA CYS A 255 1.62 27.33 -1.78
C CYS A 255 1.04 26.00 -2.31
N TYR A 256 -0.25 25.79 -2.09
CA TYR A 256 -0.99 24.62 -2.57
C TYR A 256 -1.88 25.01 -3.75
N GLU A 257 -1.93 24.13 -4.78
CA GLU A 257 -2.84 24.32 -5.92
C GLU A 257 -4.31 24.29 -5.47
N ARG A 258 -4.62 23.42 -4.51
CA ARG A 258 -5.96 23.26 -3.93
C ARG A 258 -5.85 22.73 -2.49
N VAL A 259 -6.73 23.22 -1.63
CA VAL A 259 -6.93 22.68 -0.28
C VAL A 259 -8.34 22.09 -0.21
N THR A 260 -8.42 20.80 0.10
CA THR A 260 -9.69 20.09 0.31
C THR A 260 -9.84 19.80 1.80
N ARG A 261 -10.99 20.13 2.37
CA ARG A 261 -11.34 19.86 3.78
C ARG A 261 -12.42 18.81 3.86
N LEU A 262 -12.31 17.95 4.87
CA LEU A 262 -13.22 16.85 5.15
C LEU A 262 -13.34 16.69 6.66
N ASP A 263 -14.55 16.45 7.15
CA ASP A 263 -14.77 15.97 8.52
C ASP A 263 -15.01 14.45 8.51
N ALA A 264 -14.10 13.71 9.12
CA ALA A 264 -14.14 12.23 9.10
C ALA A 264 -15.39 11.66 9.80
N GLY A 265 -15.95 12.36 10.79
CA GLY A 265 -17.13 11.94 11.51
C GLY A 265 -18.46 12.29 10.81
N GLU A 266 -18.49 13.39 10.05
CA GLU A 266 -19.69 13.85 9.34
C GLU A 266 -19.77 13.29 7.92
N ASP A 267 -18.67 13.32 7.16
CA ASP A 267 -18.61 12.90 5.76
C ASP A 267 -18.61 11.37 5.60
N LEU A 268 -18.21 10.61 6.66
CA LEU A 268 -18.14 9.14 6.68
C LEU A 268 -19.04 8.56 7.78
N ALA A 269 -20.33 8.36 7.46
CA ALA A 269 -21.29 7.81 8.42
C ALA A 269 -21.21 6.30 8.59
N GLU A 270 -20.74 5.57 7.56
CA GLU A 270 -20.63 4.11 7.49
C GLU A 270 -19.46 3.71 6.58
N PRO A 271 -18.99 2.43 6.61
CA PRO A 271 -17.99 1.92 5.67
C PRO A 271 -18.40 2.11 4.21
N VAL A 272 -17.42 2.31 3.34
CA VAL A 272 -17.65 2.52 1.90
C VAL A 272 -17.06 1.40 1.07
N ILE A 273 -17.61 1.20 -0.12
CA ILE A 273 -17.22 0.15 -1.06
C ILE A 273 -16.89 0.79 -2.41
N ALA A 274 -15.70 0.49 -2.95
CA ALA A 274 -15.43 0.76 -4.35
C ALA A 274 -15.97 -0.40 -5.20
N CYS A 275 -17.02 -0.10 -5.98
CA CYS A 275 -17.70 -1.08 -6.82
C CYS A 275 -16.91 -1.40 -8.10
N PRO A 276 -17.05 -2.59 -8.70
CA PRO A 276 -16.44 -2.93 -9.99
C PRO A 276 -16.92 -1.97 -11.12
N HIS A 277 -16.10 -1.61 -12.05
CA HIS A 277 -14.71 -1.96 -12.37
C HIS A 277 -13.84 -0.69 -12.34
N SER A 278 -14.02 0.14 -11.33
CA SER A 278 -13.24 1.36 -11.14
C SER A 278 -13.17 1.70 -9.65
N VAL A 279 -11.99 2.15 -9.21
CA VAL A 279 -11.75 2.46 -7.79
C VAL A 279 -12.54 3.68 -7.30
N ASP A 280 -12.92 4.59 -8.21
CA ASP A 280 -13.70 5.79 -7.91
C ASP A 280 -15.23 5.57 -7.93
N ARG A 281 -15.69 4.35 -8.24
CA ARG A 281 -17.12 3.98 -8.13
C ARG A 281 -17.49 3.66 -6.69
N VAL A 282 -17.32 4.63 -5.81
CA VAL A 282 -17.50 4.46 -4.37
C VAL A 282 -18.94 4.71 -3.96
N LYS A 283 -19.48 3.83 -3.09
CA LYS A 283 -20.80 3.95 -2.48
C LYS A 283 -20.72 3.62 -0.99
N PRO A 284 -21.60 4.18 -0.16
CA PRO A 284 -21.86 3.66 1.18
C PRO A 284 -22.24 2.17 1.09
N LEU A 285 -21.81 1.37 2.06
CA LEU A 285 -22.06 -0.09 2.06
C LEU A 285 -23.55 -0.40 1.97
N SER A 286 -24.40 0.34 2.71
CA SER A 286 -25.85 0.18 2.70
C SER A 286 -26.48 0.43 1.32
N ALA A 287 -25.86 1.22 0.45
CA ALA A 287 -26.35 1.55 -0.88
C ALA A 287 -25.92 0.56 -1.99
N VAL A 288 -25.09 -0.45 -1.65
CA VAL A 288 -24.59 -1.42 -2.64
C VAL A 288 -25.61 -2.54 -2.90
N GLY A 289 -26.49 -2.84 -1.94
CA GLY A 289 -27.47 -3.93 -2.01
C GLY A 289 -26.87 -5.30 -1.68
N GLU A 290 -27.65 -6.36 -1.93
CA GLU A 290 -27.21 -7.74 -1.69
C GLU A 290 -26.28 -8.21 -2.81
N VAL A 291 -25.02 -8.44 -2.47
CA VAL A 291 -23.99 -8.97 -3.37
C VAL A 291 -23.41 -10.23 -2.75
N PRO A 292 -23.56 -11.41 -3.39
CA PRO A 292 -22.94 -12.65 -2.90
C PRO A 292 -21.41 -12.56 -3.00
N VAL A 293 -20.71 -13.13 -2.03
CA VAL A 293 -19.24 -13.13 -1.98
C VAL A 293 -18.72 -14.56 -2.10
N HIS A 294 -18.02 -14.85 -3.20
CA HIS A 294 -17.39 -16.14 -3.47
C HIS A 294 -15.96 -16.19 -2.91
N GLN A 295 -15.31 -15.03 -2.83
CA GLN A 295 -13.97 -14.91 -2.27
C GLN A 295 -13.82 -13.60 -1.50
N ALA A 296 -13.16 -13.66 -0.35
CA ALA A 296 -12.75 -12.51 0.44
C ALA A 296 -11.22 -12.52 0.54
N VAL A 297 -10.58 -11.39 0.24
CA VAL A 297 -9.11 -11.27 0.25
C VAL A 297 -8.70 -10.17 1.21
N LEU A 298 -8.00 -10.55 2.26
CA LEU A 298 -7.41 -9.66 3.25
C LEU A 298 -5.90 -9.63 3.07
N GLY A 299 -5.33 -8.50 2.70
CA GLY A 299 -3.90 -8.37 2.53
C GLY A 299 -3.50 -7.33 1.49
N SER A 300 -2.38 -7.56 0.85
CA SER A 300 -1.68 -6.69 -0.09
C SER A 300 -0.93 -5.51 0.56
N CYS A 301 -0.32 -4.65 -0.27
CA CYS A 301 0.44 -3.48 0.21
C CYS A 301 -0.41 -2.39 0.87
N THR A 302 -1.73 -2.41 0.68
CA THR A 302 -2.64 -1.51 1.39
C THR A 302 -2.94 -2.01 2.81
N ASN A 303 -3.43 -3.25 2.95
CA ASN A 303 -3.96 -3.78 4.20
C ASN A 303 -3.58 -5.25 4.37
N GLY A 304 -2.54 -5.52 5.10
CA GLY A 304 -2.04 -6.84 5.48
C GLY A 304 -1.13 -6.73 6.70
N ARG A 305 -1.19 -5.58 7.38
CA ARG A 305 -0.40 -5.27 8.57
C ARG A 305 -1.04 -5.83 9.83
N LEU A 306 -0.33 -5.74 10.94
CA LEU A 306 -0.75 -6.38 12.19
C LEU A 306 -2.14 -5.90 12.64
N GLU A 307 -2.43 -4.60 12.58
CA GLU A 307 -3.73 -4.03 12.94
C GLU A 307 -4.87 -4.48 12.00
N ASP A 308 -4.58 -4.77 10.73
CA ASP A 308 -5.54 -5.31 9.78
C ASP A 308 -5.91 -6.76 10.12
N LEU A 309 -4.91 -7.55 10.50
CA LEU A 309 -5.09 -8.94 10.93
C LEU A 309 -5.82 -9.02 12.28
N GLU A 310 -5.52 -8.11 13.20
CA GLU A 310 -6.20 -7.99 14.49
C GLU A 310 -7.69 -7.72 14.32
N VAL A 311 -8.06 -6.70 13.55
CA VAL A 311 -9.47 -6.36 13.34
C VAL A 311 -10.22 -7.48 12.64
N ALA A 312 -9.59 -8.16 11.67
CA ALA A 312 -10.19 -9.30 11.00
C ALA A 312 -10.38 -10.48 11.95
N ALA A 313 -9.36 -10.83 12.75
CA ALA A 313 -9.43 -11.87 13.75
C ALA A 313 -10.56 -11.61 14.76
N ARG A 314 -10.70 -10.36 15.22
CA ARG A 314 -11.80 -9.95 16.12
C ARG A 314 -13.19 -10.16 15.49
N VAL A 315 -13.34 -9.85 14.20
CA VAL A 315 -14.62 -10.03 13.49
C VAL A 315 -14.97 -11.50 13.32
N VAL A 316 -14.00 -12.37 13.01
CA VAL A 316 -14.26 -13.79 12.75
C VAL A 316 -14.23 -14.66 14.01
N ALA A 317 -13.79 -14.15 15.16
CA ALA A 317 -13.64 -14.92 16.40
C ALA A 317 -14.93 -15.67 16.78
N GLY A 318 -14.82 -16.99 17.01
CA GLY A 318 -15.94 -17.85 17.35
C GLY A 318 -16.95 -18.12 16.23
N ARG A 319 -16.62 -17.76 14.99
CA ARG A 319 -17.48 -17.92 13.81
C ARG A 319 -16.79 -18.75 12.73
N SER A 320 -17.55 -19.16 11.72
CA SER A 320 -17.02 -19.87 10.56
C SER A 320 -17.26 -19.08 9.28
N VAL A 321 -16.26 -19.10 8.42
CA VAL A 321 -16.40 -18.56 7.05
C VAL A 321 -17.56 -19.28 6.34
N HIS A 322 -18.38 -18.53 5.62
CA HIS A 322 -19.53 -19.06 4.93
C HIS A 322 -19.13 -20.19 3.95
N PRO A 323 -19.85 -21.33 3.90
CA PRO A 323 -19.43 -22.51 3.12
C PRO A 323 -19.16 -22.29 1.63
N ARG A 324 -19.74 -21.24 1.04
CA ARG A 324 -19.54 -20.87 -0.36
C ARG A 324 -18.52 -19.74 -0.57
N THR A 325 -17.81 -19.34 0.49
CA THR A 325 -16.82 -18.26 0.45
C THR A 325 -15.43 -18.79 0.81
N ARG A 326 -14.43 -18.34 0.10
CA ARG A 326 -13.01 -18.57 0.44
C ARG A 326 -12.47 -17.28 1.08
N LEU A 327 -11.98 -17.35 2.32
CA LEU A 327 -11.26 -16.25 2.95
C LEU A 327 -9.75 -16.47 2.79
N ILE A 328 -9.09 -15.61 2.02
CA ILE A 328 -7.64 -15.64 1.81
C ILE A 328 -7.03 -14.48 2.58
N VAL A 329 -6.05 -14.78 3.42
CA VAL A 329 -5.33 -13.83 4.26
C VAL A 329 -3.86 -13.82 3.89
N ILE A 330 -3.29 -12.64 3.67
CA ILE A 330 -1.91 -12.47 3.25
C ILE A 330 -1.24 -11.44 4.17
N PRO A 331 -0.45 -11.88 5.17
CA PRO A 331 0.33 -10.97 6.01
C PRO A 331 1.34 -10.18 5.18
N ALA A 332 1.56 -8.90 5.53
CA ALA A 332 2.37 -8.00 4.72
C ALA A 332 3.86 -8.34 4.70
N SER A 333 4.38 -8.99 5.75
CA SER A 333 5.79 -9.41 5.83
C SER A 333 5.97 -10.62 6.73
N GLN A 334 7.15 -11.23 6.69
CA GLN A 334 7.53 -12.31 7.62
C GLN A 334 7.52 -11.84 9.09
N GLN A 335 7.85 -10.58 9.33
CA GLN A 335 7.79 -10.02 10.67
C GLN A 335 6.34 -9.91 11.15
N VAL A 336 5.44 -9.38 10.32
CA VAL A 336 4.00 -9.31 10.60
C VAL A 336 3.41 -10.71 10.77
N TYR A 337 3.79 -11.66 9.91
CA TYR A 337 3.34 -13.05 10.00
C TYR A 337 3.67 -13.67 11.37
N ARG A 338 4.94 -13.56 11.81
CA ARG A 338 5.41 -14.11 13.08
C ARG A 338 4.71 -13.46 14.27
N GLU A 339 4.54 -12.14 14.23
CA GLU A 339 3.87 -11.40 15.32
C GLU A 339 2.37 -11.75 15.39
N ALA A 340 1.69 -11.87 14.25
CA ALA A 340 0.30 -12.29 14.20
C ALA A 340 0.11 -13.74 14.70
N MET A 341 1.09 -14.63 14.46
CA MET A 341 1.11 -15.98 15.06
C MET A 341 1.24 -15.88 16.60
N ARG A 342 2.20 -15.09 17.08
CA ARG A 342 2.47 -14.93 18.52
C ARG A 342 1.26 -14.39 19.29
N LEU A 343 0.50 -13.49 18.64
CA LEU A 343 -0.71 -12.87 19.22
C LEU A 343 -1.98 -13.72 19.03
N GLY A 344 -1.90 -14.88 18.36
CA GLY A 344 -3.05 -15.77 18.14
C GLY A 344 -4.01 -15.31 17.02
N TYR A 345 -3.70 -14.23 16.31
CA TYR A 345 -4.57 -13.73 15.25
C TYR A 345 -4.70 -14.72 14.09
N LEU A 346 -3.58 -15.35 13.69
CA LEU A 346 -3.60 -16.35 12.61
C LEU A 346 -4.31 -17.64 13.04
N GLU A 347 -4.16 -18.06 14.30
CA GLU A 347 -4.90 -19.20 14.86
C GLU A 347 -6.41 -18.96 14.77
N THR A 348 -6.87 -17.78 15.21
CA THR A 348 -8.28 -17.38 15.15
C THR A 348 -8.81 -17.38 13.70
N LEU A 349 -8.04 -16.83 12.76
CA LEU A 349 -8.41 -16.78 11.35
C LEU A 349 -8.50 -18.18 10.74
N VAL A 350 -7.52 -19.06 11.03
CA VAL A 350 -7.51 -20.45 10.55
C VAL A 350 -8.67 -21.26 11.19
N ALA A 351 -8.94 -21.09 12.48
CA ALA A 351 -10.07 -21.72 13.15
C ALA A 351 -11.43 -21.33 12.54
N ALA A 352 -11.54 -20.10 12.02
CA ALA A 352 -12.71 -19.64 11.26
C ALA A 352 -12.79 -20.22 9.84
N GLY A 353 -11.73 -20.86 9.31
CA GLY A 353 -11.67 -21.42 7.96
C GLY A 353 -10.95 -20.56 6.94
N ALA A 354 -10.11 -19.61 7.37
CA ALA A 354 -9.28 -18.82 6.48
C ALA A 354 -8.07 -19.62 5.94
N ILE A 355 -7.66 -19.28 4.72
CA ILE A 355 -6.43 -19.76 4.08
C ILE A 355 -5.36 -18.69 4.29
N ILE A 356 -4.27 -19.03 4.98
CA ILE A 356 -3.15 -18.09 5.18
C ILE A 356 -2.11 -18.31 4.10
N ASN A 357 -1.93 -17.33 3.23
CA ASN A 357 -0.90 -17.33 2.20
C ASN A 357 0.45 -16.81 2.77
N PRO A 358 1.59 -17.19 2.16
CA PRO A 358 2.86 -16.58 2.49
C PRO A 358 2.84 -15.06 2.24
N PRO A 359 3.61 -14.28 3.00
CA PRO A 359 3.73 -12.83 2.79
C PRO A 359 4.13 -12.48 1.37
N GLY A 360 3.35 -11.59 0.73
CA GLY A 360 3.53 -11.18 -0.65
C GLY A 360 2.27 -10.53 -1.23
N CYS A 361 2.25 -10.36 -2.54
CA CYS A 361 1.15 -9.69 -3.24
C CYS A 361 -0.11 -10.57 -3.38
N GLY A 362 0.03 -11.91 -3.33
CA GLY A 362 -1.07 -12.85 -3.46
C GLY A 362 -1.84 -12.70 -4.78
N PRO A 363 -3.17 -12.82 -4.77
CA PRO A 363 -3.99 -12.70 -5.99
C PRO A 363 -4.17 -11.25 -6.48
N CYS A 364 -3.66 -10.24 -5.77
CA CYS A 364 -3.88 -8.82 -6.08
C CYS A 364 -3.54 -8.43 -7.52
N VAL A 365 -2.53 -9.07 -8.12
CA VAL A 365 -2.10 -8.81 -9.51
C VAL A 365 -2.64 -9.85 -10.51
N GLY A 366 -3.47 -10.81 -10.05
CA GLY A 366 -4.12 -11.78 -10.92
C GLY A 366 -3.20 -12.88 -11.48
N VAL A 367 -2.10 -13.21 -10.80
CA VAL A 367 -1.10 -14.17 -11.30
C VAL A 367 -1.05 -15.49 -10.52
N HIS A 368 -1.43 -15.52 -9.23
CA HIS A 368 -1.40 -16.74 -8.42
C HIS A 368 -2.23 -16.63 -7.13
N GLN A 369 -2.36 -17.76 -6.41
CA GLN A 369 -2.85 -17.86 -5.03
C GLN A 369 -4.26 -17.32 -4.77
N GLY A 370 -5.24 -17.68 -5.61
CA GLY A 370 -6.63 -17.31 -5.40
C GLY A 370 -7.20 -16.46 -6.54
N ILE A 371 -6.89 -16.87 -7.77
CA ILE A 371 -7.41 -16.26 -8.99
C ILE A 371 -8.91 -16.56 -9.13
N LEU A 372 -9.68 -15.56 -9.54
CA LEU A 372 -11.12 -15.64 -9.72
C LEU A 372 -11.50 -16.26 -11.06
N ALA A 373 -12.52 -17.10 -11.05
CA ALA A 373 -13.20 -17.61 -12.24
C ALA A 373 -14.23 -16.60 -12.77
N ALA A 374 -14.74 -16.84 -13.98
CA ALA A 374 -15.83 -16.07 -14.56
C ALA A 374 -17.08 -16.12 -13.68
N GLY A 375 -17.73 -14.97 -13.47
CA GLY A 375 -18.93 -14.83 -12.65
C GLY A 375 -18.65 -14.79 -11.13
N GLU A 376 -17.42 -15.00 -10.67
CA GLU A 376 -17.11 -14.89 -9.26
C GLU A 376 -17.02 -13.45 -8.78
N THR A 377 -17.49 -13.22 -7.55
CA THR A 377 -17.42 -11.95 -6.85
C THR A 377 -16.43 -12.05 -5.70
N CYS A 378 -15.52 -11.09 -5.64
CA CYS A 378 -14.55 -10.94 -4.57
C CYS A 378 -14.76 -9.61 -3.83
N VAL A 379 -14.72 -9.64 -2.49
CA VAL A 379 -14.49 -8.45 -1.67
C VAL A 379 -13.05 -8.44 -1.20
N SER A 380 -12.34 -7.32 -1.33
CA SER A 380 -10.90 -7.28 -1.13
C SER A 380 -10.42 -6.00 -0.46
N SER A 381 -9.44 -6.13 0.43
CA SER A 381 -8.73 -4.98 0.99
C SER A 381 -7.57 -4.48 0.11
N THR A 382 -7.37 -5.07 -1.06
CA THR A 382 -6.35 -4.65 -2.04
C THR A 382 -6.64 -3.28 -2.64
N ASN A 383 -5.88 -2.86 -3.64
CA ASN A 383 -5.90 -1.47 -4.14
C ASN A 383 -6.62 -1.26 -5.48
N ARG A 384 -6.84 -2.29 -6.29
CA ARG A 384 -7.41 -2.16 -7.65
C ARG A 384 -8.48 -3.17 -7.93
N ASN A 385 -9.49 -2.75 -8.71
CA ASN A 385 -10.67 -3.56 -9.04
C ASN A 385 -11.13 -3.45 -10.50
N PHE A 386 -10.24 -3.04 -11.40
CA PHE A 386 -10.59 -2.98 -12.82
C PHE A 386 -10.76 -4.37 -13.44
N VAL A 387 -11.33 -4.42 -14.64
CA VAL A 387 -11.65 -5.66 -15.37
C VAL A 387 -10.43 -6.60 -15.44
N GLY A 388 -10.59 -7.83 -14.99
CA GLY A 388 -9.57 -8.86 -15.04
C GLY A 388 -8.44 -8.71 -14.01
N ARG A 389 -8.56 -7.80 -13.03
CA ARG A 389 -7.49 -7.51 -12.08
C ARG A 389 -7.07 -8.71 -11.24
N MET A 390 -8.01 -9.55 -10.81
CA MET A 390 -7.74 -10.71 -9.94
C MET A 390 -8.06 -12.05 -10.62
N GLY A 391 -8.05 -12.11 -11.95
CA GLY A 391 -8.32 -13.33 -12.69
C GLY A 391 -9.16 -13.10 -13.94
N SER A 392 -10.32 -13.77 -14.05
CA SER A 392 -11.22 -13.65 -15.20
C SER A 392 -11.67 -12.20 -15.42
N LYS A 393 -11.80 -11.82 -16.71
CA LYS A 393 -12.38 -10.53 -17.11
C LYS A 393 -13.85 -10.41 -16.73
N ASP A 394 -14.53 -11.53 -16.54
CA ASP A 394 -15.93 -11.62 -16.15
C ASP A 394 -16.12 -11.78 -14.63
N SER A 395 -15.07 -11.54 -13.83
CA SER A 395 -15.15 -11.51 -12.38
C SER A 395 -15.37 -10.09 -11.86
N PHE A 396 -15.88 -9.97 -10.64
CA PHE A 396 -16.24 -8.71 -10.01
C PHE A 396 -15.47 -8.52 -8.72
N VAL A 397 -14.65 -7.46 -8.62
CA VAL A 397 -13.87 -7.14 -7.42
C VAL A 397 -14.42 -5.87 -6.79
N TYR A 398 -14.80 -5.97 -5.51
CA TYR A 398 -15.21 -4.87 -4.65
C TYR A 398 -14.08 -4.55 -3.67
N LEU A 399 -13.71 -3.28 -3.53
CA LEU A 399 -12.70 -2.90 -2.53
C LEU A 399 -13.38 -2.40 -1.26
N ALA A 400 -12.87 -2.88 -0.12
CA ALA A 400 -13.41 -2.58 1.19
C ALA A 400 -12.31 -2.56 2.27
N SER A 401 -12.66 -2.08 3.48
CA SER A 401 -11.80 -2.18 4.65
C SER A 401 -11.65 -3.63 5.16
N PRO A 402 -10.57 -3.95 5.89
CA PRO A 402 -10.34 -5.29 6.48
C PRO A 402 -11.52 -5.82 7.29
N ALA A 403 -12.18 -4.95 8.06
CA ALA A 403 -13.34 -5.34 8.86
C ALA A 403 -14.52 -5.78 7.99
N VAL A 404 -14.81 -5.04 6.91
CA VAL A 404 -15.87 -5.38 5.94
C VAL A 404 -15.53 -6.66 5.19
N VAL A 405 -14.27 -6.86 4.79
CA VAL A 405 -13.79 -8.10 4.14
C VAL A 405 -14.05 -9.31 5.04
N ALA A 406 -13.65 -9.23 6.31
CA ALA A 406 -13.84 -10.29 7.29
C ALA A 406 -15.33 -10.58 7.56
N ALA A 407 -16.14 -9.53 7.75
CA ALA A 407 -17.58 -9.65 7.97
C ALA A 407 -18.29 -10.30 6.76
N SER A 408 -17.92 -9.88 5.56
CA SER A 408 -18.49 -10.42 4.33
C SER A 408 -18.10 -11.89 4.10
N ALA A 409 -16.91 -12.31 4.56
CA ALA A 409 -16.50 -13.71 4.51
C ALA A 409 -17.38 -14.60 5.40
N ILE A 410 -17.78 -14.11 6.57
CA ILE A 410 -18.69 -14.82 7.48
C ILE A 410 -20.11 -14.85 6.89
N ALA A 411 -20.61 -13.72 6.40
CA ALA A 411 -21.98 -13.58 5.89
C ALA A 411 -22.21 -14.28 4.54
N GLY A 412 -21.17 -14.53 3.73
CA GLY A 412 -21.29 -15.02 2.36
C GLY A 412 -21.83 -13.97 1.37
N LYS A 413 -21.94 -12.73 1.82
CA LYS A 413 -22.37 -11.55 1.06
C LYS A 413 -21.71 -10.29 1.63
N LEU A 414 -21.74 -9.16 0.92
CA LEU A 414 -21.29 -7.89 1.49
C LEU A 414 -22.05 -7.60 2.79
N ALA A 415 -21.32 -7.35 3.88
CA ALA A 415 -21.89 -7.19 5.20
C ALA A 415 -21.17 -6.13 6.03
N HIS A 416 -21.95 -5.41 6.85
CA HIS A 416 -21.42 -4.48 7.84
C HIS A 416 -20.82 -5.26 9.04
N PRO A 417 -19.60 -4.93 9.51
CA PRO A 417 -18.97 -5.65 10.62
C PRO A 417 -19.82 -5.71 11.88
N GLU A 418 -20.53 -4.63 12.18
CA GLU A 418 -21.40 -4.54 13.37
C GLU A 418 -22.52 -5.59 13.37
N ALA A 419 -23.10 -5.91 12.21
CA ALA A 419 -24.13 -6.94 12.12
C ALA A 419 -23.57 -8.31 12.54
N ILE A 420 -22.35 -8.63 12.12
CA ILE A 420 -21.70 -9.90 12.46
C ILE A 420 -21.31 -9.96 13.93
N VAL A 421 -20.79 -8.86 14.49
CA VAL A 421 -20.32 -8.85 15.90
C VAL A 421 -21.48 -8.87 16.88
N LYS A 422 -22.56 -8.14 16.63
CA LYS A 422 -23.76 -8.10 17.51
C LYS A 422 -24.52 -9.43 17.56
N GLU A 423 -24.55 -10.21 16.49
CA GLU A 423 -25.19 -11.52 16.46
C GLU A 423 -24.55 -12.56 17.40
N ALA A 424 -23.39 -12.26 17.98
CA ALA A 424 -22.65 -13.18 18.85
C ALA A 424 -22.85 -12.92 20.35
N GLU A 425 -23.51 -11.83 20.76
CA GLU A 425 -23.94 -11.69 22.16
C GLU A 425 -25.10 -12.67 22.41
N PRO A 426 -24.93 -13.72 23.26
CA PRO A 426 -26.06 -14.56 23.62
C PRO A 426 -27.07 -13.66 24.31
N CYS A 427 -28.31 -13.74 23.87
CA CYS A 427 -29.43 -13.23 24.63
C CYS A 427 -29.35 -13.89 26.03
N LEU A 428 -28.81 -13.17 27.01
CA LEU A 428 -28.90 -13.57 28.40
C LEU A 428 -30.39 -13.49 28.75
N THR A 429 -31.11 -14.58 28.49
CA THR A 429 -32.41 -14.80 29.12
C THR A 429 -32.13 -14.87 30.61
N GLU A 430 -32.49 -13.80 31.34
CA GLU A 430 -32.62 -13.83 32.76
C GLU A 430 -33.49 -15.03 33.14
N VAL A 431 -32.91 -15.92 33.97
CA VAL A 431 -33.63 -16.98 34.71
C VAL A 431 -33.81 -16.53 36.13
#